data_d7ac00870f72e3001ca04e213d4bf210
#
_entry.id   d7ac00870f72e3001ca04e213d4bf210
#
_cell.length_a   1.000
_cell.length_b   1.000
_cell.length_c   1.000
_cell.angle_alpha   90.00
_cell.angle_beta   90.00
_cell.angle_gamma   90.00
#
_symmetry.space_group_name_H-M   'P 1'
#
loop_
_entity.id
_entity.type
_entity.pdbx_description
1 polymer ?
#
loop_
_entity_poly.entity_id
_entity_poly.type
_entity_poly.pdbx_seq_one_letter_code
_entity_poly.pdbx_strand_id
1 'polypeptide(L)'
;MIILTGAADVIRLVTTSANALDVHVSWVDNQTATATPYTPGRTNTAIAAAATTTVLAAPAPSTQRQVKKVMACARGGANTVTVEFFDGTTAFRQLQVTLASGETLEYEDLCGWSVRDATGAAKTTN
;
A
#
# COMPACT_ATOMS: atom_id res chain seq x y z
N MET A 1 -5.58 -2.61 -11.29
CA MET A 1 -6.41 -1.96 -10.26
C MET A 1 -6.56 -2.91 -9.07
N ILE A 2 -6.37 -2.41 -7.88
CA ILE A 2 -6.56 -3.20 -6.64
C ILE A 2 -7.93 -2.85 -6.07
N ILE A 3 -8.73 -3.86 -5.77
CA ILE A 3 -10.07 -3.71 -5.22
C ILE A 3 -10.21 -4.53 -3.95
N LEU A 4 -10.69 -3.91 -2.87
CA LEU A 4 -11.05 -4.56 -1.62
C LEU A 4 -12.58 -4.62 -1.52
N THR A 5 -13.14 -5.81 -1.33
CA THR A 5 -14.59 -6.03 -1.27
C THR A 5 -15.04 -6.75 0.00
N GLY A 6 -14.14 -7.52 0.60
CA GLY A 6 -14.44 -8.28 1.82
C GLY A 6 -14.27 -7.43 3.08
N ALA A 7 -15.07 -7.74 4.11
CA ALA A 7 -14.99 -7.04 5.40
C ALA A 7 -13.68 -7.27 6.16
N ALA A 8 -12.83 -8.16 5.67
CA ALA A 8 -11.51 -8.44 6.23
C ALA A 8 -10.37 -8.15 5.25
N ASP A 9 -10.68 -7.67 4.04
CA ASP A 9 -9.67 -7.39 3.01
C ASP A 9 -8.84 -6.17 3.40
N VAL A 10 -7.55 -6.35 3.60
CA VAL A 10 -6.62 -5.27 3.93
C VAL A 10 -5.38 -5.33 3.05
N ILE A 11 -4.72 -4.20 2.88
CA ILE A 11 -3.34 -4.16 2.38
C ILE A 11 -2.42 -3.96 3.57
N ARG A 12 -1.39 -4.78 3.65
CA ARG A 12 -0.37 -4.68 4.69
C ARG A 12 1.03 -4.76 4.10
N LEU A 13 1.96 -4.16 4.80
CA LEU A 13 3.38 -4.22 4.48
C LEU A 13 4.09 -5.03 5.55
N VAL A 14 4.94 -5.94 5.10
CA VAL A 14 5.90 -6.65 5.97
C VAL A 14 7.27 -6.01 5.74
N THR A 15 7.85 -5.50 6.82
CA THR A 15 9.16 -4.84 6.79
C THR A 15 10.18 -5.68 7.56
N THR A 16 11.44 -5.66 7.11
CA THR A 16 12.51 -6.48 7.71
C THR A 16 13.44 -5.70 8.61
N SER A 17 13.33 -4.38 8.65
CA SER A 17 14.18 -3.53 9.49
C SER A 17 13.38 -2.46 10.22
N ALA A 18 14.01 -1.86 11.25
CA ALA A 18 13.45 -0.73 11.98
C ALA A 18 13.71 0.62 11.29
N ASN A 19 14.30 0.63 10.09
CA ASN A 19 14.50 1.85 9.33
C ASN A 19 13.16 2.44 8.89
N ALA A 20 13.00 3.73 9.10
CA ALA A 20 11.73 4.41 8.91
C ALA A 20 11.22 4.32 7.47
N LEU A 21 9.95 3.97 7.34
CA LEU A 21 9.21 3.91 6.08
C LEU A 21 7.95 4.77 6.22
N ASP A 22 7.81 5.77 5.37
CA ASP A 22 6.61 6.61 5.32
C ASP A 22 5.67 6.08 4.23
N VAL A 23 4.44 5.76 4.60
CA VAL A 23 3.46 5.14 3.70
C VAL A 23 2.25 6.05 3.53
N HIS A 24 1.84 6.25 2.28
CA HIS A 24 0.61 6.94 1.91
C HIS A 24 -0.24 6.02 1.03
N VAL A 25 -1.52 5.91 1.36
CA VAL A 25 -2.50 5.17 0.55
C VAL A 25 -3.70 6.07 0.31
N SER A 26 -4.15 6.14 -0.93
CA SER A 26 -5.40 6.82 -1.30
C SER A 26 -6.33 5.85 -2.04
N TRP A 27 -7.62 6.03 -1.84
CA TRP A 27 -8.66 5.17 -2.41
C TRP A 27 -9.96 5.93 -2.68
N VAL A 28 -10.85 5.26 -3.37
CA VAL A 28 -12.25 5.68 -3.52
C VAL A 28 -13.14 4.52 -3.11
N ASP A 29 -14.05 4.76 -2.18
CA ASP A 29 -15.09 3.82 -1.81
C ASP A 29 -16.31 4.00 -2.71
N ASN A 30 -16.84 2.89 -3.22
CA ASN A 30 -18.06 2.85 -3.98
C ASN A 30 -19.13 2.09 -3.16
N GLN A 31 -20.19 2.80 -2.79
CA GLN A 31 -21.36 2.23 -2.12
C GLN A 31 -22.59 2.41 -3.00
N THR A 32 -23.08 1.33 -3.56
CA THR A 32 -24.23 1.37 -4.46
C THR A 32 -25.56 1.67 -3.77
N ALA A 33 -25.60 1.55 -2.44
CA ALA A 33 -26.84 1.70 -1.65
C ALA A 33 -27.03 3.09 -1.04
N THR A 34 -26.16 4.07 -1.33
CA THR A 34 -26.20 5.42 -0.73
C THR A 34 -26.39 6.51 -1.77
N ALA A 35 -26.86 7.69 -1.31
CA ALA A 35 -27.04 8.88 -2.16
C ALA A 35 -25.71 9.47 -2.64
N THR A 36 -24.59 9.18 -1.94
CA THR A 36 -23.22 9.57 -2.32
C THR A 36 -22.41 8.30 -2.59
N PRO A 37 -22.48 7.72 -3.80
CA PRO A 37 -21.93 6.41 -4.07
C PRO A 37 -20.39 6.39 -4.05
N TYR A 38 -19.73 7.53 -4.23
CA TYR A 38 -18.26 7.61 -4.28
C TYR A 38 -17.73 8.49 -3.16
N THR A 39 -16.89 7.91 -2.30
CA THR A 39 -16.26 8.63 -1.20
C THR A 39 -14.75 8.43 -1.27
N PRO A 40 -13.98 9.48 -1.54
CA PRO A 40 -12.52 9.39 -1.51
C PRO A 40 -11.99 9.33 -0.08
N GLY A 41 -10.87 8.66 0.10
CA GLY A 41 -10.19 8.58 1.38
C GLY A 41 -8.69 8.44 1.23
N ARG A 42 -7.97 8.64 2.32
CA ARG A 42 -6.53 8.48 2.40
C ARG A 42 -6.11 8.07 3.81
N THR A 43 -4.96 7.41 3.91
CA THR A 43 -4.28 7.16 5.18
C THR A 43 -2.78 7.33 5.03
N ASN A 44 -2.14 7.80 6.09
CA ASN A 44 -0.70 7.92 6.19
C ASN A 44 -0.24 7.08 7.38
N THR A 45 0.81 6.30 7.18
CA THR A 45 1.34 5.42 8.21
C THR A 45 2.86 5.57 8.25
N ALA A 46 3.42 5.77 9.43
CA ALA A 46 4.85 5.71 9.65
C ALA A 46 5.19 4.35 10.25
N ILE A 47 6.09 3.61 9.61
CA ILE A 47 6.55 2.31 10.06
C ILE A 47 8.01 2.45 10.50
N ALA A 48 8.32 2.09 11.72
CA ALA A 48 9.66 2.18 12.31
C ALA A 48 10.03 0.89 13.06
N ALA A 49 9.53 -0.25 12.58
CA ALA A 49 9.79 -1.56 13.16
C ALA A 49 9.84 -2.64 12.08
N ALA A 50 10.58 -3.70 12.33
CA ALA A 50 10.48 -4.94 11.56
C ALA A 50 9.18 -5.66 11.97
N ALA A 51 8.12 -5.47 11.20
CA ALA A 51 6.77 -5.90 11.56
C ALA A 51 5.86 -6.05 10.36
N THR A 52 4.69 -6.63 10.58
CA THR A 52 3.56 -6.62 9.64
C THR A 52 2.62 -5.50 10.04
N THR A 53 2.41 -4.53 9.16
CA THR A 53 1.60 -3.32 9.45
C THR A 53 0.48 -3.20 8.43
N THR A 54 -0.76 -3.08 8.88
CA THR A 54 -1.89 -2.76 8.01
C THR A 54 -1.80 -1.29 7.59
N VAL A 55 -1.69 -1.04 6.30
CA VAL A 55 -1.59 0.31 5.73
C VAL A 55 -2.88 0.77 5.08
N LEU A 56 -3.79 -0.16 4.78
CA LEU A 56 -5.14 0.13 4.31
C LEU A 56 -6.11 -0.85 4.98
N ALA A 57 -7.01 -0.31 5.78
CA ALA A 57 -8.04 -1.07 6.47
C ALA A 57 -9.12 -1.59 5.50
N ALA A 58 -9.86 -2.61 5.95
CA ALA A 58 -10.97 -3.15 5.20
C ALA A 58 -12.06 -2.10 4.96
N PRO A 59 -12.77 -2.18 3.83
CA PRO A 59 -13.93 -1.32 3.58
C PRO A 59 -15.10 -1.69 4.51
N ALA A 60 -16.04 -0.76 4.66
CA ALA A 60 -17.30 -1.05 5.35
C ALA A 60 -18.11 -2.12 4.58
N PRO A 61 -19.05 -2.81 5.25
CA PRO A 61 -19.94 -3.76 4.56
C PRO A 61 -20.65 -3.13 3.36
N SER A 62 -20.83 -3.92 2.30
CA SER A 62 -21.47 -3.48 1.04
C SER A 62 -20.74 -2.33 0.34
N THR A 63 -19.45 -2.20 0.60
CA THR A 63 -18.57 -1.19 0.02
C THR A 63 -17.47 -1.86 -0.78
N GLN A 64 -17.22 -1.33 -1.97
CA GLN A 64 -16.07 -1.71 -2.79
C GLN A 64 -15.03 -0.58 -2.70
N ARG A 65 -13.84 -0.88 -2.19
CA ARG A 65 -12.74 0.08 -2.08
C ARG A 65 -11.77 -0.10 -3.24
N GLN A 66 -11.65 0.93 -4.05
CA GLN A 66 -10.71 0.98 -5.16
C GLN A 66 -9.45 1.72 -4.71
N VAL A 67 -8.32 1.03 -4.70
CA VAL A 67 -7.03 1.62 -4.34
C VAL A 67 -6.51 2.40 -5.53
N LYS A 68 -6.25 3.69 -5.35
CA LYS A 68 -5.76 4.58 -6.40
C LYS A 68 -4.26 4.73 -6.36
N LYS A 69 -3.68 4.85 -5.18
CA LYS A 69 -2.25 5.03 -5.01
C LYS A 69 -1.77 4.40 -3.71
N VAL A 70 -0.62 3.76 -3.77
CA VAL A 70 0.17 3.36 -2.61
C VAL A 70 1.57 3.92 -2.80
N MET A 71 2.10 4.60 -1.81
CA MET A 71 3.49 5.06 -1.78
C MET A 71 4.13 4.61 -0.49
N ALA A 72 5.35 4.07 -0.59
CA ALA A 72 6.15 3.69 0.56
C ALA A 72 7.59 4.19 0.34
N CYS A 73 7.98 5.23 1.07
CA CYS A 73 9.31 5.86 0.96
C CYS A 73 10.21 5.40 2.11
N ALA A 74 11.36 4.84 1.77
CA ALA A 74 12.39 4.46 2.75
C ALA A 74 13.18 5.71 3.18
N ARG A 75 12.85 6.24 4.35
CA ARG A 75 13.43 7.48 4.86
C ARG A 75 14.70 7.27 5.68
N GLY A 76 14.77 6.21 6.44
CA GLY A 76 15.80 6.03 7.47
C GLY A 76 16.91 5.03 7.14
N GLY A 77 16.95 4.48 5.93
CA GLY A 77 17.90 3.43 5.53
C GLY A 77 17.23 2.33 4.72
N ALA A 78 17.99 1.31 4.37
CA ALA A 78 17.48 0.20 3.57
C ALA A 78 16.43 -0.61 4.33
N ASN A 79 15.36 -0.99 3.62
CA ASN A 79 14.30 -1.84 4.16
C ASN A 79 13.76 -2.76 3.05
N THR A 80 13.65 -4.04 3.34
CA THR A 80 12.96 -4.97 2.44
C THR A 80 11.48 -4.96 2.78
N VAL A 81 10.67 -4.59 1.81
CA VAL A 81 9.24 -4.40 1.94
C VAL A 81 8.52 -5.47 1.13
N THR A 82 7.65 -6.22 1.77
CA THR A 82 6.72 -7.12 1.10
C THR A 82 5.33 -6.53 1.18
N VAL A 83 4.69 -6.36 0.03
CA VAL A 83 3.28 -5.93 -0.05
C VAL A 83 2.41 -7.17 -0.10
N GLU A 84 1.43 -7.23 0.79
CA GLU A 84 0.48 -8.32 0.87
C GLU A 84 -0.96 -7.80 0.81
N PHE A 85 -1.78 -8.51 0.04
CA PHE A 85 -3.22 -8.50 0.18
C PHE A 85 -3.60 -9.58 1.20
N PHE A 86 -4.33 -9.24 2.23
CA PHE A 86 -4.76 -10.18 3.27
C PHE A 86 -6.28 -10.19 3.36
N ASP A 87 -6.90 -11.36 3.22
CA ASP A 87 -8.36 -11.52 3.19
C ASP A 87 -8.97 -11.86 4.56
N GLY A 88 -8.18 -11.76 5.61
CA GLY A 88 -8.56 -12.15 6.96
C GLY A 88 -8.12 -13.57 7.34
N THR A 89 -7.64 -14.36 6.37
CA THR A 89 -7.18 -15.74 6.57
C THR A 89 -5.84 -15.98 5.89
N THR A 90 -5.72 -15.58 4.64
CA THR A 90 -4.55 -15.85 3.78
C THR A 90 -3.89 -14.55 3.36
N ALA A 91 -2.56 -14.54 3.42
CA ALA A 91 -1.75 -13.45 2.90
C ALA A 91 -1.32 -13.78 1.46
N PHE A 92 -1.67 -12.91 0.52
CA PHE A 92 -1.28 -13.00 -0.87
C PHE A 92 -0.21 -11.98 -1.18
N ARG A 93 1.03 -12.44 -1.37
CA ARG A 93 2.14 -11.55 -1.72
C ARG A 93 1.91 -10.94 -3.10
N GLN A 94 1.94 -9.62 -3.17
CA GLN A 94 1.86 -8.89 -4.43
C GLN A 94 3.25 -8.65 -5.01
N LEU A 95 4.17 -8.20 -4.20
CA LEU A 95 5.57 -8.05 -4.56
C LEU A 95 6.44 -7.94 -3.32
N GLN A 96 7.74 -8.10 -3.53
CA GLN A 96 8.77 -7.83 -2.52
C GLN A 96 9.89 -7.05 -3.17
N VAL A 97 10.36 -6.01 -2.51
CA VAL A 97 11.45 -5.16 -2.99
C VAL A 97 12.29 -4.67 -1.82
N THR A 98 13.59 -4.57 -2.04
CA THR A 98 14.49 -3.89 -1.10
C THR A 98 14.65 -2.44 -1.55
N LEU A 99 14.21 -1.52 -0.70
CA LEU A 99 14.35 -0.08 -0.91
C LEU A 99 15.60 0.40 -0.19
N ALA A 100 16.49 1.08 -0.90
CA ALA A 100 17.57 1.83 -0.28
C ALA A 100 17.04 3.15 0.31
N SER A 101 17.84 3.82 1.13
CA SER A 101 17.45 5.12 1.70
C SER A 101 17.06 6.10 0.59
N GLY A 102 15.90 6.73 0.73
CA GLY A 102 15.36 7.69 -0.22
C GLY A 102 14.58 7.08 -1.39
N GLU A 103 14.61 5.77 -1.57
CA GLU A 103 13.83 5.10 -2.62
C GLU A 103 12.37 4.98 -2.23
N THR A 104 11.49 5.01 -3.24
CA THR A 104 10.05 4.93 -3.06
C THR A 104 9.47 3.80 -3.90
N LEU A 105 8.71 2.92 -3.24
CA LEU A 105 7.81 1.98 -3.91
C LEU A 105 6.49 2.70 -4.18
N GLU A 106 5.99 2.59 -5.38
CA GLU A 106 4.78 3.29 -5.81
C GLU A 106 3.86 2.36 -6.60
N TYR A 107 2.58 2.40 -6.27
CA TYR A 107 1.50 1.82 -7.06
C TYR A 107 0.59 2.94 -7.54
N GLU A 108 0.27 2.92 -8.82
CA GLU A 108 -0.77 3.76 -9.42
C GLU A 108 -1.77 2.90 -10.18
N ASP A 109 -3.04 3.28 -10.10
CA ASP A 109 -4.18 2.49 -10.58
C ASP A 109 -4.03 2.04 -12.04
N LEU A 110 -3.51 2.90 -12.92
CA LEU A 110 -3.38 2.59 -14.35
C LEU A 110 -1.98 2.11 -14.76
N CYS A 111 -0.99 2.26 -13.88
CA CYS A 111 0.42 1.99 -14.19
C CYS A 111 1.00 0.78 -13.46
N GLY A 112 0.33 0.31 -12.39
CA GLY A 112 0.82 -0.79 -11.56
C GLY A 112 1.95 -0.36 -10.62
N TRP A 113 2.84 -1.29 -10.31
CA TRP A 113 3.93 -1.09 -9.35
C TRP A 113 5.20 -0.61 -10.04
N SER A 114 5.89 0.33 -9.39
CA SER A 114 7.20 0.83 -9.81
C SER A 114 8.03 1.21 -8.60
N VAL A 115 9.35 1.32 -8.79
CA VAL A 115 10.27 1.85 -7.77
C VAL A 115 10.94 3.08 -8.35
N ARG A 116 11.00 4.15 -7.55
CA ARG A 116 11.76 5.36 -7.87
C ARG A 116 13.00 5.42 -7.01
N ASP A 117 14.10 5.87 -7.59
CA ASP A 117 15.33 6.11 -6.85
C ASP A 117 15.24 7.37 -5.98
N ALA A 118 16.30 7.66 -5.23
CA ALA A 118 16.33 8.83 -4.32
C ALA A 118 16.23 10.19 -5.05
N THR A 119 16.42 10.22 -6.36
CA THR A 119 16.26 11.43 -7.18
C THR A 119 14.88 11.54 -7.82
N GLY A 120 14.03 10.52 -7.65
CA GLY A 120 12.68 10.44 -8.21
C GLY A 120 12.60 9.82 -9.59
N ALA A 121 13.72 9.36 -10.16
CA ALA A 121 13.73 8.66 -11.43
C ALA A 121 13.25 7.22 -11.29
N ALA A 122 12.61 6.68 -12.32
CA ALA A 122 12.22 5.28 -12.33
C ALA A 122 13.45 4.38 -12.24
N LYS A 123 13.43 3.46 -11.27
CA LYS A 123 14.49 2.49 -11.09
C LYS A 123 14.22 1.27 -11.96
N THR A 124 15.13 0.96 -12.86
CA THR A 124 15.11 -0.31 -13.57
C THR A 124 15.69 -1.39 -12.66
N THR A 125 14.88 -2.36 -12.29
CA THR A 125 15.33 -3.55 -11.56
C THR A 125 15.70 -4.64 -12.57
N ASN A 126 16.89 -5.11 -12.44
CA ASN A 126 17.31 -6.31 -13.18
C ASN A 126 17.06 -7.54 -12.33
#